data_151d6afb43cbfeaef614bdf6b97859aa
#
_entry.id   151d6afb43cbfeaef614bdf6b97859aa
#
_cell.length_a   1.000
_cell.length_b   1.000
_cell.length_c   1.000
_cell.angle_alpha   90.00
_cell.angle_beta   90.00
_cell.angle_gamma   90.00
#
_symmetry.space_group_name_H-M   'P 1'
#
loop_
_entity.id
_entity.type
_entity.pdbx_description
1 polymer ?
#
loop_
_entity_poly.entity_id
_entity_poly.type
_entity_poly.pdbx_seq_one_letter_code
_entity_poly.pdbx_strand_id
1 'polypeptide(L)'
;MSDDLLIAKINHGFDHLDADGDGRLTERDHVLMGHSVARSLGHQEGSDAEAVIVRAYLTIWHDLHLARLPAGTEAITREQFIASTGSLADDPEAARDSLGALAEAFLAVADADRSGTVDAGEFFVFQRGHFAGLSRDDADEAFRHLDTDGDGVLSAAEFTDAIIQYWTSRDPDAPGNWWTGKPPHAL
;
A
#
# COMPACT_ATOMS: atom_id res chain seq x y z
N MET A 1 -15.05 13.97 -12.73
CA MET A 1 -15.56 13.35 -11.47
C MET A 1 -14.91 11.99 -11.20
N SER A 2 -14.89 11.01 -12.12
CA SER A 2 -14.23 9.71 -11.84
C SER A 2 -12.70 9.77 -11.77
N ASP A 3 -12.07 10.59 -12.61
CA ASP A 3 -10.61 10.76 -12.58
C ASP A 3 -10.15 11.56 -11.34
N ASP A 4 -10.96 12.48 -10.84
CA ASP A 4 -10.64 13.28 -9.65
C ASP A 4 -10.50 12.37 -8.39
N LEU A 5 -11.33 11.33 -8.27
CA LEU A 5 -11.24 10.36 -7.19
C LEU A 5 -9.93 9.56 -7.26
N LEU A 6 -9.60 9.05 -8.45
CA LEU A 6 -8.37 8.29 -8.66
C LEU A 6 -7.14 9.15 -8.35
N ILE A 7 -7.09 10.38 -8.87
CA ILE A 7 -6.00 11.33 -8.62
C ILE A 7 -5.90 11.66 -7.12
N ALA A 8 -7.03 11.81 -6.43
CA ALA A 8 -7.05 12.06 -4.99
C ALA A 8 -6.43 10.88 -4.20
N LYS A 9 -6.78 9.63 -4.54
CA LYS A 9 -6.19 8.43 -3.93
C LYS A 9 -4.69 8.33 -4.21
N ILE A 10 -4.27 8.57 -5.44
CA ILE A 10 -2.84 8.51 -5.81
C ILE A 10 -2.05 9.59 -5.05
N ASN A 11 -2.57 10.81 -4.93
CA ASN A 11 -1.96 11.87 -4.13
C ASN A 11 -1.87 11.49 -2.66
N HIS A 12 -2.96 10.94 -2.09
CA HIS A 12 -2.96 10.47 -0.71
C HIS A 12 -1.90 9.40 -0.48
N GLY A 13 -1.80 8.43 -1.39
CA GLY A 13 -0.75 7.41 -1.33
C GLY A 13 0.66 7.99 -1.44
N PHE A 14 0.88 8.99 -2.33
CA PHE A 14 2.16 9.68 -2.43
C PHE A 14 2.54 10.34 -1.10
N ASP A 15 1.61 11.07 -0.46
CA ASP A 15 1.86 11.75 0.82
C ASP A 15 2.30 10.79 1.92
N HIS A 16 1.86 9.53 1.87
CA HIS A 16 2.26 8.51 2.83
C HIS A 16 3.58 7.83 2.46
N LEU A 17 3.85 7.66 1.17
CA LEU A 17 5.10 7.07 0.69
C LEU A 17 6.28 8.03 0.85
N ASP A 18 6.05 9.35 0.75
CA ASP A 18 7.02 10.42 1.02
C ASP A 18 7.24 10.53 2.55
N ALA A 19 8.01 9.57 3.08
CA ALA A 19 8.15 9.36 4.51
C ALA A 19 8.95 10.46 5.22
N ASP A 20 9.82 11.17 4.49
CA ASP A 20 10.57 12.30 5.04
C ASP A 20 9.97 13.67 4.70
N GLY A 21 8.92 13.70 3.85
CA GLY A 21 8.13 14.88 3.53
C GLY A 21 8.84 15.88 2.62
N ASP A 22 9.83 15.45 1.82
CA ASP A 22 10.59 16.33 0.94
C ASP A 22 9.93 16.57 -0.43
N GLY A 23 8.81 15.91 -0.72
CA GLY A 23 8.04 16.00 -1.95
C GLY A 23 8.54 15.10 -3.08
N ARG A 24 9.40 14.14 -2.76
CA ARG A 24 9.97 13.17 -3.69
C ARG A 24 9.95 11.78 -3.10
N LEU A 25 9.76 10.76 -3.91
CA LEU A 25 9.94 9.37 -3.49
C LEU A 25 11.34 8.91 -3.85
N THR A 26 12.04 8.35 -2.89
CA THR A 26 13.40 7.83 -2.99
C THR A 26 13.53 6.46 -2.35
N GLU A 27 14.68 5.83 -2.51
CA GLU A 27 15.04 4.62 -1.76
C GLU A 27 14.94 4.84 -0.24
N ARG A 28 15.31 6.04 0.23
CA ARG A 28 15.29 6.39 1.65
C ARG A 28 13.87 6.33 2.23
N ASP A 29 12.86 6.78 1.48
CA ASP A 29 11.46 6.72 1.94
C ASP A 29 11.01 5.28 2.14
N HIS A 30 11.39 4.40 1.23
CA HIS A 30 11.10 2.97 1.34
C HIS A 30 11.81 2.33 2.54
N VAL A 31 13.04 2.71 2.82
CA VAL A 31 13.75 2.27 4.04
C VAL A 31 13.02 2.77 5.29
N LEU A 32 12.65 4.05 5.36
CA LEU A 32 11.91 4.63 6.48
C LEU A 32 10.56 3.95 6.69
N MET A 33 9.84 3.67 5.61
CA MET A 33 8.57 2.94 5.64
C MET A 33 8.76 1.52 6.17
N GLY A 34 9.77 0.79 5.67
CA GLY A 34 10.10 -0.55 6.16
C GLY A 34 10.39 -0.58 7.67
N HIS A 35 11.14 0.39 8.19
CA HIS A 35 11.37 0.54 9.62
C HIS A 35 10.08 0.87 10.40
N SER A 36 9.21 1.71 9.84
CA SER A 36 7.94 2.06 10.47
C SER A 36 7.02 0.85 10.61
N VAL A 37 6.88 0.06 9.55
CA VAL A 37 6.07 -1.16 9.54
C VAL A 37 6.66 -2.21 10.47
N ALA A 38 7.98 -2.45 10.44
CA ALA A 38 8.64 -3.39 11.34
C ALA A 38 8.39 -3.03 12.82
N ARG A 39 8.47 -1.76 13.15
CA ARG A 39 8.18 -1.25 14.51
C ARG A 39 6.71 -1.48 14.90
N SER A 40 5.78 -1.24 13.98
CA SER A 40 4.35 -1.49 14.22
C SER A 40 4.07 -2.97 14.49
N LEU A 41 4.77 -3.86 13.80
CA LEU A 41 4.72 -5.32 13.99
C LEU A 41 5.45 -5.79 15.26
N GLY A 42 6.06 -4.88 16.03
CA GLY A 42 6.73 -5.18 17.29
C GLY A 42 8.16 -5.70 17.15
N HIS A 43 8.76 -5.59 15.98
CA HIS A 43 10.16 -5.99 15.77
C HIS A 43 11.12 -4.96 16.34
N GLN A 44 12.23 -5.44 16.91
CA GLN A 44 13.27 -4.58 17.47
C GLN A 44 14.15 -4.01 16.37
N GLU A 45 14.58 -2.77 16.55
CA GLU A 45 15.56 -2.13 15.67
C GLU A 45 16.87 -2.93 15.59
N GLY A 46 17.36 -3.14 14.38
CA GLY A 46 18.55 -3.95 14.10
C GLY A 46 18.33 -5.46 14.11
N SER A 47 17.08 -5.94 14.28
CA SER A 47 16.76 -7.38 14.23
C SER A 47 16.77 -7.93 12.79
N ASP A 48 16.97 -9.24 12.65
CA ASP A 48 16.86 -9.92 11.36
C ASP A 48 15.44 -9.79 10.77
N ALA A 49 14.41 -9.77 11.61
CA ALA A 49 13.02 -9.59 11.19
C ALA A 49 12.78 -8.19 10.60
N GLU A 50 13.28 -7.13 11.24
CA GLU A 50 13.24 -5.79 10.66
C GLU A 50 13.98 -5.73 9.32
N ALA A 51 15.18 -6.34 9.23
CA ALA A 51 15.97 -6.35 7.99
C ALA A 51 15.25 -7.05 6.83
N VAL A 52 14.43 -8.07 7.12
CA VAL A 52 13.59 -8.75 6.11
C VAL A 52 12.52 -7.78 5.58
N ILE A 53 11.83 -7.07 6.47
CA ILE A 53 10.78 -6.11 6.09
C ILE A 53 11.37 -4.94 5.29
N VAL A 54 12.44 -4.32 5.78
CA VAL A 54 13.13 -3.24 5.04
C VAL A 54 13.54 -3.70 3.64
N ARG A 55 14.02 -4.93 3.50
CA ARG A 55 14.38 -5.49 2.20
C ARG A 55 13.17 -5.65 1.27
N ALA A 56 12.00 -6.02 1.79
CA ALA A 56 10.76 -6.08 0.99
C ALA A 56 10.43 -4.69 0.41
N TYR A 57 10.52 -3.63 1.21
CA TYR A 57 10.31 -2.26 0.74
C TYR A 57 11.36 -1.78 -0.27
N LEU A 58 12.62 -2.18 -0.10
CA LEU A 58 13.67 -1.93 -1.10
C LEU A 58 13.39 -2.65 -2.42
N THR A 59 12.86 -3.88 -2.38
CA THR A 59 12.42 -4.60 -3.57
C THR A 59 11.30 -3.85 -4.28
N ILE A 60 10.31 -3.32 -3.54
CA ILE A 60 9.26 -2.45 -4.10
C ILE A 60 9.87 -1.24 -4.81
N TRP A 61 10.82 -0.57 -4.19
CA TRP A 61 11.52 0.56 -4.81
C TRP A 61 12.20 0.18 -6.12
N HIS A 62 13.05 -0.85 -6.11
CA HIS A 62 13.87 -1.23 -7.25
C HIS A 62 13.06 -1.89 -8.37
N ASP A 63 12.18 -2.81 -8.04
CA ASP A 63 11.53 -3.67 -9.02
C ASP A 63 10.18 -3.13 -9.50
N LEU A 64 9.49 -2.31 -8.70
CA LEU A 64 8.19 -1.76 -9.08
C LEU A 64 8.26 -0.29 -9.46
N HIS A 65 8.95 0.54 -8.69
CA HIS A 65 9.02 1.98 -8.98
C HIS A 65 10.09 2.32 -10.02
N LEU A 66 11.34 1.94 -9.78
CA LEU A 66 12.45 2.30 -10.69
C LEU A 66 12.39 1.57 -12.02
N ALA A 67 11.91 0.33 -12.06
CA ALA A 67 11.85 -0.48 -13.29
C ALA A 67 11.03 0.19 -14.41
N ARG A 68 10.14 1.14 -14.07
CA ARG A 68 9.27 1.87 -15.00
C ARG A 68 9.76 3.25 -15.36
N LEU A 69 10.91 3.65 -14.83
CA LEU A 69 11.46 4.98 -15.02
C LEU A 69 12.74 4.94 -15.88
N PRO A 70 13.13 6.07 -16.47
CA PRO A 70 14.38 6.16 -17.22
C PRO A 70 15.58 5.74 -16.37
N ALA A 71 16.54 5.04 -16.96
CA ALA A 71 17.77 4.63 -16.31
C ALA A 71 18.49 5.83 -15.68
N GLY A 72 18.95 5.67 -14.42
CA GLY A 72 19.59 6.74 -13.65
C GLY A 72 18.64 7.65 -12.88
N THR A 73 17.33 7.32 -12.83
CA THR A 73 16.40 8.01 -11.93
C THR A 73 16.71 7.63 -10.49
N GLU A 74 16.92 8.64 -9.64
CA GLU A 74 17.20 8.45 -8.20
C GLU A 74 16.03 8.89 -7.33
N ALA A 75 15.05 9.60 -7.91
CA ALA A 75 13.87 10.09 -7.20
C ALA A 75 12.70 10.25 -8.17
N ILE A 76 11.48 10.08 -7.66
CA ILE A 76 10.21 10.22 -8.39
C ILE A 76 9.51 11.47 -7.86
N THR A 77 9.18 12.41 -8.74
CA THR A 77 8.33 13.55 -8.36
C THR A 77 6.87 13.13 -8.25
N ARG A 78 6.07 13.95 -7.57
CA ARG A 78 4.62 13.73 -7.45
C ARG A 78 3.94 13.61 -8.82
N GLU A 79 4.30 14.47 -9.77
CA GLU A 79 3.75 14.44 -11.12
C GLU A 79 4.09 13.15 -11.85
N GLN A 80 5.33 12.68 -11.72
CA GLN A 80 5.77 11.41 -12.31
C GLN A 80 5.03 10.23 -11.69
N PHE A 81 4.86 10.25 -10.37
CA PHE A 81 4.12 9.20 -9.65
C PHE A 81 2.65 9.16 -10.05
N ILE A 82 1.98 10.32 -10.11
CA ILE A 82 0.58 10.42 -10.57
C ILE A 82 0.44 9.90 -12.00
N ALA A 83 1.34 10.30 -12.90
CA ALA A 83 1.28 9.88 -14.30
C ALA A 83 1.52 8.37 -14.45
N SER A 84 2.55 7.82 -13.80
CA SER A 84 2.89 6.40 -13.91
C SER A 84 1.86 5.49 -13.23
N THR A 85 1.39 5.87 -12.04
CA THR A 85 0.39 5.09 -11.29
C THR A 85 -0.98 5.21 -11.94
N GLY A 86 -1.36 6.43 -12.35
CA GLY A 86 -2.64 6.68 -13.03
C GLY A 86 -2.79 5.93 -14.35
N SER A 87 -1.68 5.69 -15.08
CA SER A 87 -1.71 4.91 -16.33
C SER A 87 -2.11 3.45 -16.12
N LEU A 88 -1.91 2.90 -14.90
CA LEU A 88 -2.33 1.54 -14.57
C LEU A 88 -3.85 1.34 -14.59
N ALA A 89 -4.61 2.41 -14.39
CA ALA A 89 -6.07 2.35 -14.45
C ALA A 89 -6.61 2.05 -15.86
N ASP A 90 -5.81 2.31 -16.88
CA ASP A 90 -6.16 2.07 -18.29
C ASP A 90 -5.45 0.83 -18.88
N ASP A 91 -4.61 0.16 -18.07
CA ASP A 91 -3.88 -1.06 -18.45
C ASP A 91 -4.04 -2.14 -17.36
N PRO A 92 -5.13 -2.94 -17.40
CA PRO A 92 -5.40 -3.96 -16.39
C PRO A 92 -4.34 -5.07 -16.30
N GLU A 93 -3.61 -5.36 -17.38
CA GLU A 93 -2.53 -6.36 -17.37
C GLU A 93 -1.32 -5.81 -16.60
N ALA A 94 -0.86 -4.62 -16.96
CA ALA A 94 0.22 -3.94 -16.23
C ALA A 94 -0.14 -3.66 -14.76
N ALA A 95 -1.40 -3.34 -14.47
CA ALA A 95 -1.88 -3.17 -13.10
C ALA A 95 -1.76 -4.49 -12.30
N ARG A 96 -2.22 -5.60 -12.88
CA ARG A 96 -2.16 -6.91 -12.21
C ARG A 96 -0.72 -7.35 -11.97
N ASP A 97 0.16 -7.17 -12.94
CA ASP A 97 1.58 -7.54 -12.83
C ASP A 97 2.30 -6.71 -11.75
N SER A 98 2.06 -5.40 -11.72
CA SER A 98 2.78 -4.50 -10.81
C SER A 98 2.21 -4.46 -9.43
N LEU A 99 0.89 -4.25 -9.32
CA LEU A 99 0.21 -4.13 -8.04
C LEU A 99 -0.02 -5.51 -7.42
N GLY A 100 -0.10 -6.58 -8.24
CA GLY A 100 -0.08 -7.95 -7.75
C GLY A 100 1.24 -8.30 -7.06
N ALA A 101 2.38 -7.95 -7.65
CA ALA A 101 3.69 -8.13 -7.02
C ALA A 101 3.83 -7.29 -5.72
N LEU A 102 3.29 -6.06 -5.72
CA LEU A 102 3.20 -5.23 -4.50
C LEU A 102 2.35 -5.92 -3.43
N ALA A 103 1.20 -6.46 -3.82
CA ALA A 103 0.29 -7.15 -2.91
C ALA A 103 0.94 -8.40 -2.31
N GLU A 104 1.66 -9.19 -3.10
CA GLU A 104 2.41 -10.36 -2.60
C GLU A 104 3.47 -9.95 -1.56
N ALA A 105 4.23 -8.88 -1.84
CA ALA A 105 5.24 -8.37 -0.90
C ALA A 105 4.59 -7.87 0.40
N PHE A 106 3.46 -7.18 0.31
CA PHE A 106 2.73 -6.68 1.49
C PHE A 106 2.06 -7.80 2.27
N LEU A 107 1.46 -8.78 1.59
CA LEU A 107 0.85 -9.95 2.22
C LEU A 107 1.88 -10.73 3.05
N ALA A 108 3.08 -10.95 2.49
CA ALA A 108 4.16 -11.63 3.20
C ALA A 108 4.62 -10.92 4.48
N VAL A 109 4.36 -9.61 4.60
CA VAL A 109 4.66 -8.81 5.79
C VAL A 109 3.45 -8.74 6.74
N ALA A 110 2.24 -8.64 6.19
CA ALA A 110 1.01 -8.48 6.96
C ALA A 110 0.58 -9.78 7.64
N ASP A 111 0.67 -10.93 6.95
CA ASP A 111 0.40 -12.28 7.49
C ASP A 111 1.52 -12.69 8.45
N ALA A 112 1.43 -12.20 9.69
CA ALA A 112 2.49 -12.37 10.69
C ALA A 112 2.55 -13.79 11.25
N ASP A 113 1.44 -14.49 11.32
CA ASP A 113 1.33 -15.86 11.84
C ASP A 113 1.48 -16.93 10.75
N ARG A 114 1.54 -16.51 9.47
CA ARG A 114 1.66 -17.35 8.28
C ARG A 114 0.47 -18.29 8.09
N SER A 115 -0.71 -17.81 8.39
CA SER A 115 -1.97 -18.54 8.18
C SER A 115 -2.36 -18.61 6.69
N GLY A 116 -1.80 -17.73 5.87
CA GLY A 116 -2.14 -17.54 4.45
C GLY A 116 -3.26 -16.52 4.23
N THR A 117 -3.76 -15.89 5.30
CA THR A 117 -4.77 -14.84 5.30
C THR A 117 -4.35 -13.72 6.23
N VAL A 118 -5.03 -12.59 6.18
CA VAL A 118 -4.78 -11.45 7.10
C VAL A 118 -6.03 -11.19 7.92
N ASP A 119 -5.94 -11.34 9.24
CA ASP A 119 -7.03 -11.00 10.13
C ASP A 119 -7.11 -9.48 10.42
N ALA A 120 -8.19 -9.04 11.10
CA ALA A 120 -8.40 -7.63 11.42
C ALA A 120 -7.33 -7.05 12.36
N GLY A 121 -6.68 -7.88 13.17
CA GLY A 121 -5.58 -7.48 14.04
C GLY A 121 -4.30 -7.24 13.26
N GLU A 122 -3.96 -8.16 12.39
CA GLU A 122 -2.81 -8.08 11.48
C GLU A 122 -2.95 -6.92 10.49
N PHE A 123 -4.14 -6.77 9.89
CA PHE A 123 -4.45 -5.64 9.02
C PHE A 123 -4.23 -4.30 9.74
N PHE A 124 -4.77 -4.14 10.95
CA PHE A 124 -4.58 -2.92 11.73
C PHE A 124 -3.11 -2.63 12.01
N VAL A 125 -2.35 -3.63 12.48
CA VAL A 125 -0.94 -3.47 12.83
C VAL A 125 -0.11 -3.13 11.60
N PHE A 126 -0.35 -3.80 10.47
CA PHE A 126 0.29 -3.53 9.19
C PHE A 126 -0.02 -2.10 8.71
N GLN A 127 -1.30 -1.74 8.64
CA GLN A 127 -1.72 -0.42 8.17
C GLN A 127 -1.25 0.73 9.08
N ARG A 128 -1.20 0.52 10.39
CA ARG A 128 -0.67 1.52 11.32
C ARG A 128 0.82 1.80 11.12
N GLY A 129 1.56 0.87 10.56
CA GLY A 129 2.96 1.07 10.14
C GLY A 129 3.07 2.05 8.97
N HIS A 130 2.08 2.08 8.08
CA HIS A 130 1.98 3.03 6.97
C HIS A 130 1.33 4.35 7.39
N PHE A 131 0.27 4.27 8.21
CA PHE A 131 -0.61 5.38 8.56
C PHE A 131 -0.64 5.55 10.08
N ALA A 132 0.35 6.23 10.65
CA ALA A 132 0.54 6.35 12.10
C ALA A 132 -0.69 6.93 12.85
N GLY A 133 -1.55 7.67 12.15
CA GLY A 133 -2.78 8.25 12.70
C GLY A 133 -4.01 7.35 12.58
N LEU A 134 -3.91 6.16 11.97
CA LEU A 134 -5.05 5.26 11.78
C LEU A 134 -5.56 4.74 13.13
N SER A 135 -6.83 5.03 13.42
CA SER A 135 -7.48 4.50 14.61
C SER A 135 -7.87 3.02 14.42
N ARG A 136 -8.05 2.31 15.54
CA ARG A 136 -8.54 0.92 15.48
C ARG A 136 -9.94 0.85 14.86
N ASP A 137 -10.83 1.77 15.21
CA ASP A 137 -12.20 1.80 14.71
C ASP A 137 -12.25 2.03 13.18
N ASP A 138 -11.41 2.95 12.66
CA ASP A 138 -11.31 3.20 11.22
C ASP A 138 -10.71 2.00 10.47
N ALA A 139 -9.73 1.32 11.07
CA ALA A 139 -9.16 0.10 10.50
C ALA A 139 -10.17 -1.06 10.48
N ASP A 140 -10.94 -1.24 11.55
CA ASP A 140 -11.97 -2.27 11.64
C ASP A 140 -13.14 -1.98 10.67
N GLU A 141 -13.46 -0.70 10.43
CA GLU A 141 -14.42 -0.31 9.41
C GLU A 141 -13.90 -0.61 8.00
N ALA A 142 -12.66 -0.23 7.72
CA ALA A 142 -11.99 -0.51 6.45
C ALA A 142 -11.92 -2.02 6.17
N PHE A 143 -11.48 -2.80 7.16
CA PHE A 143 -11.40 -4.26 7.05
C PHE A 143 -12.73 -4.88 6.61
N ARG A 144 -13.87 -4.46 7.23
CA ARG A 144 -15.20 -4.97 6.88
C ARG A 144 -15.63 -4.64 5.43
N HIS A 145 -15.10 -3.58 4.83
CA HIS A 145 -15.34 -3.28 3.43
C HIS A 145 -14.48 -4.11 2.49
N LEU A 146 -13.29 -4.51 2.93
CA LEU A 146 -12.33 -5.30 2.16
C LEU A 146 -12.62 -6.80 2.23
N ASP A 147 -13.14 -7.28 3.36
CA ASP A 147 -13.66 -8.64 3.59
C ASP A 147 -15.01 -8.77 2.85
N THR A 148 -14.94 -9.11 1.58
CA THR A 148 -16.09 -9.05 0.67
C THR A 148 -17.01 -10.26 0.79
N ASP A 149 -16.51 -11.39 1.26
CA ASP A 149 -17.29 -12.60 1.50
C ASP A 149 -17.75 -12.74 2.96
N GLY A 150 -17.23 -11.89 3.86
CA GLY A 150 -17.65 -11.78 5.26
C GLY A 150 -17.17 -12.95 6.13
N ASP A 151 -16.06 -13.60 5.75
CA ASP A 151 -15.55 -14.75 6.50
C ASP A 151 -14.66 -14.36 7.70
N GLY A 152 -14.34 -13.06 7.84
CA GLY A 152 -13.60 -12.48 8.95
C GLY A 152 -12.08 -12.45 8.78
N VAL A 153 -11.59 -12.78 7.60
CA VAL A 153 -10.18 -12.65 7.19
C VAL A 153 -10.10 -12.04 5.79
N LEU A 154 -8.96 -11.49 5.42
CA LEU A 154 -8.67 -11.14 4.03
C LEU A 154 -7.88 -12.28 3.39
N SER A 155 -8.49 -12.96 2.44
CA SER A 155 -7.78 -13.90 1.57
C SER A 155 -6.72 -13.17 0.73
N ALA A 156 -5.75 -13.90 0.17
CA ALA A 156 -4.76 -13.34 -0.74
C ALA A 156 -5.43 -12.65 -1.95
N ALA A 157 -6.58 -13.15 -2.40
CA ALA A 157 -7.34 -12.56 -3.50
C ALA A 157 -7.95 -11.21 -3.10
N GLU A 158 -8.66 -11.12 -1.97
CA GLU A 158 -9.25 -9.88 -1.47
C GLU A 158 -8.21 -8.82 -1.16
N PHE A 159 -7.10 -9.22 -0.54
CA PHE A 159 -5.98 -8.34 -0.25
C PHE A 159 -5.36 -7.76 -1.53
N THR A 160 -5.17 -8.60 -2.55
CA THR A 160 -4.65 -8.18 -3.85
C THR A 160 -5.64 -7.28 -4.58
N ASP A 161 -6.94 -7.65 -4.61
CA ASP A 161 -7.99 -6.87 -5.26
C ASP A 161 -8.16 -5.51 -4.59
N ALA A 162 -8.03 -5.43 -3.26
CA ALA A 162 -8.08 -4.18 -2.51
C ALA A 162 -6.97 -3.21 -2.97
N ILE A 163 -5.74 -3.70 -3.09
CA ILE A 163 -4.60 -2.89 -3.55
C ILE A 163 -4.79 -2.45 -5.01
N ILE A 164 -5.16 -3.36 -5.91
CA ILE A 164 -5.41 -3.03 -7.32
C ILE A 164 -6.51 -1.97 -7.42
N GLN A 165 -7.65 -2.16 -6.75
CA GLN A 165 -8.77 -1.22 -6.78
C GLN A 165 -8.41 0.15 -6.18
N TYR A 166 -7.62 0.17 -5.10
CA TYR A 166 -7.17 1.44 -4.52
C TYR A 166 -6.44 2.29 -5.55
N TRP A 167 -5.49 1.69 -6.27
CA TRP A 167 -4.63 2.42 -7.20
C TRP A 167 -5.22 2.62 -8.61
N THR A 168 -6.29 1.90 -8.97
CA THR A 168 -6.81 1.92 -10.36
C THR A 168 -8.31 2.22 -10.48
N SER A 169 -9.11 1.97 -9.44
CA SER A 169 -10.55 2.14 -9.55
C SER A 169 -10.97 3.61 -9.57
N ARG A 170 -11.88 3.91 -10.48
CA ARG A 170 -12.59 5.20 -10.58
C ARG A 170 -13.99 5.12 -9.97
N ASP A 171 -14.39 3.94 -9.49
CA ASP A 171 -15.69 3.70 -8.86
C ASP A 171 -15.65 4.17 -7.41
N PRO A 172 -16.51 5.12 -6.98
CA PRO A 172 -16.54 5.58 -5.60
C PRO A 172 -16.99 4.50 -4.61
N ASP A 173 -17.70 3.47 -5.07
CA ASP A 173 -18.22 2.39 -4.25
C ASP A 173 -17.29 1.16 -4.21
N ALA A 174 -16.12 1.21 -4.88
CA ALA A 174 -15.19 0.10 -4.89
C ALA A 174 -14.67 -0.22 -3.48
N PRO A 175 -14.71 -1.49 -3.03
CA PRO A 175 -14.19 -1.91 -1.72
C PRO A 175 -12.76 -1.43 -1.47
N GLY A 176 -11.87 -1.52 -2.46
CA GLY A 176 -10.48 -1.10 -2.35
C GLY A 176 -10.25 0.37 -2.01
N ASN A 177 -11.28 1.24 -2.12
CA ASN A 177 -11.17 2.62 -1.65
C ASN A 177 -10.89 2.71 -0.15
N TRP A 178 -11.22 1.68 0.61
CA TRP A 178 -11.00 1.57 2.04
C TRP A 178 -9.60 1.05 2.42
N TRP A 179 -8.74 0.78 1.44
CA TRP A 179 -7.40 0.21 1.68
C TRP A 179 -6.58 0.99 2.71
N THR A 180 -6.64 2.30 2.71
CA THR A 180 -5.88 3.17 3.62
C THR A 180 -6.66 3.63 4.85
N GLY A 181 -7.78 2.99 5.15
CA GLY A 181 -8.76 3.44 6.14
C GLY A 181 -9.95 4.14 5.48
N LYS A 182 -10.61 5.03 6.22
CA LYS A 182 -11.79 5.74 5.72
C LYS A 182 -11.44 6.63 4.52
N PRO A 183 -12.13 6.43 3.36
CA PRO A 183 -11.83 7.21 2.17
C PRO A 183 -12.06 8.72 2.37
N PRO A 184 -11.20 9.61 1.83
CA PRO A 184 -11.34 11.06 1.99
C PRO A 184 -12.67 11.64 1.48
N HIS A 185 -13.34 10.95 0.54
CA HIS A 185 -14.63 11.35 -0.03
C HIS A 185 -15.84 10.85 0.75
N ALA A 186 -15.63 10.03 1.78
CA ALA A 186 -16.68 9.55 2.68
C ALA A 186 -16.84 10.45 3.92
N LEU A 187 -16.22 11.63 3.94
CA LEU A 187 -16.32 12.64 4.98
C LEU A 187 -17.40 13.68 4.65
#